data_e8ce62b6f24a1a6993520a24c53343ef
#
_entry.id   e8ce62b6f24a1a6993520a24c53343ef
#
_cell.length_a   1.000
_cell.length_b   1.000
_cell.length_c   1.000
_cell.angle_alpha   90.00
_cell.angle_beta   90.00
_cell.angle_gamma   90.00
#
_symmetry.space_group_name_H-M   'P 1'
#
loop_
_entity.id
_entity.type
_entity.pdbx_description
1 polymer ?
#
loop_
_entity_poly.entity_id
_entity_poly.type
_entity_poly.pdbx_seq_one_letter_code
_entity_poly.pdbx_strand_id
1 'polypeptide(L)'
;ADPTDDDVNSSASFMPGGTVDMGGQQIRFVSVHTTAPVPGYWRQWKRSLDELGLMREHTDTRYIFMGDFNATTDHTPFRNILGNRFSDAARQSGHGFTFTWPSNKLPLPRFAGIDHIVLDKDIIAGQMQVKSVASSDHAALLATIVVQ
;
A
#
# COMPACT_ATOMS: atom_id res chain seq x y z
N ALA A 1 25.65 -10.88 5.59
CA ALA A 1 25.86 -11.01 4.14
C ALA A 1 24.67 -10.36 3.47
N ASP A 2 24.91 -9.54 2.47
CA ASP A 2 23.80 -9.03 1.64
C ASP A 2 23.14 -10.26 0.97
N PRO A 3 21.79 -10.31 0.95
CA PRO A 3 21.11 -11.40 0.27
C PRO A 3 21.48 -11.42 -1.22
N THR A 4 21.59 -12.60 -1.79
CA THR A 4 21.80 -12.75 -3.22
C THR A 4 20.62 -12.22 -4.02
N ASP A 5 20.78 -11.93 -5.30
CA ASP A 5 19.66 -11.50 -6.14
C ASP A 5 18.53 -12.54 -6.19
N ASP A 6 18.84 -13.82 -6.05
CA ASP A 6 17.86 -14.90 -5.96
C ASP A 6 17.11 -14.87 -4.62
N ASP A 7 17.81 -14.58 -3.51
CA ASP A 7 17.18 -14.38 -2.19
C ASP A 7 16.27 -13.16 -2.20
N VAL A 8 16.69 -12.10 -2.87
CA VAL A 8 15.87 -10.88 -3.06
C VAL A 8 14.63 -11.20 -3.91
N ASN A 9 14.77 -12.01 -4.95
CA ASN A 9 13.65 -12.44 -5.79
C ASN A 9 12.71 -13.39 -5.05
N SER A 10 13.24 -14.28 -4.22
CA SER A 10 12.43 -15.23 -3.44
C SER A 10 11.79 -14.59 -2.22
N SER A 11 12.38 -13.54 -1.68
CA SER A 11 11.87 -12.77 -0.53
C SER A 11 11.12 -11.50 -0.94
N ALA A 12 11.08 -11.18 -2.23
CA ALA A 12 10.16 -10.17 -2.74
C ALA A 12 8.76 -10.54 -2.24
N SER A 13 8.21 -9.67 -1.44
CA SER A 13 7.00 -9.86 -0.67
C SER A 13 5.94 -10.53 -1.51
N PHE A 14 5.43 -11.66 -1.02
CA PHE A 14 4.31 -12.33 -1.68
C PHE A 14 3.11 -11.39 -1.63
N MET A 15 2.74 -10.83 -2.76
CA MET A 15 1.63 -9.88 -2.91
C MET A 15 0.49 -10.55 -3.68
N PRO A 16 -0.38 -11.32 -3.00
CA PRO A 16 -1.49 -12.00 -3.65
C PRO A 16 -2.46 -10.98 -4.24
N GLY A 17 -3.03 -11.30 -5.37
CA GLY A 17 -4.01 -10.46 -6.02
C GLY A 17 -5.11 -11.25 -6.70
N GLY A 18 -6.25 -10.61 -6.90
CA GLY A 18 -7.40 -11.13 -7.61
C GLY A 18 -8.03 -10.05 -8.47
N THR A 19 -8.76 -10.47 -9.49
CA THR A 19 -9.49 -9.56 -10.37
C THR A 19 -10.98 -9.69 -10.11
N VAL A 20 -11.66 -8.55 -10.01
CA VAL A 20 -13.11 -8.46 -9.80
C VAL A 20 -13.71 -7.66 -10.95
N ASP A 21 -14.83 -8.12 -11.49
CA ASP A 21 -15.63 -7.33 -12.41
C ASP A 21 -16.56 -6.41 -11.61
N MET A 22 -16.41 -5.12 -11.84
CA MET A 22 -17.24 -4.07 -11.23
C MET A 22 -17.99 -3.31 -12.32
N GLY A 23 -19.14 -3.84 -12.72
CA GLY A 23 -19.97 -3.22 -13.73
C GLY A 23 -19.37 -3.24 -15.14
N GLY A 24 -18.70 -4.32 -15.51
CA GLY A 24 -18.02 -4.48 -16.80
C GLY A 24 -16.59 -3.96 -16.84
N GLN A 25 -16.09 -3.46 -15.71
CA GLN A 25 -14.71 -3.03 -15.56
C GLN A 25 -13.90 -4.02 -14.72
N GLN A 26 -12.81 -4.50 -15.27
CA GLN A 26 -11.91 -5.42 -14.58
C GLN A 26 -10.96 -4.64 -13.68
N ILE A 27 -11.05 -4.87 -12.37
CA ILE A 27 -10.18 -4.25 -11.37
C ILE A 27 -9.38 -5.32 -10.66
N ARG A 28 -8.07 -5.17 -10.65
CA ARG A 28 -7.16 -6.05 -9.96
C ARG A 28 -6.82 -5.49 -8.58
N PHE A 29 -7.23 -6.22 -7.57
CA PHE A 29 -6.87 -5.97 -6.18
C PHE A 29 -5.55 -6.68 -5.88
N VAL A 30 -4.62 -5.97 -5.25
CA VAL A 30 -3.34 -6.52 -4.81
C VAL A 30 -3.18 -6.24 -3.32
N SER A 31 -3.01 -7.31 -2.55
CA SER A 31 -2.66 -7.20 -1.13
C SER A 31 -1.17 -6.96 -1.01
N VAL A 32 -0.80 -5.84 -0.43
CA VAL A 32 0.58 -5.38 -0.32
C VAL A 32 1.11 -5.65 1.08
N HIS A 33 2.29 -6.27 1.15
CA HIS A 33 3.09 -6.36 2.37
C HIS A 33 4.56 -6.33 1.95
N THR A 34 5.16 -5.16 1.98
CA THR A 34 6.57 -5.00 1.60
C THR A 34 7.51 -5.40 2.74
N THR A 35 8.74 -5.72 2.42
CA THR A 35 9.79 -5.89 3.43
C THR A 35 9.93 -4.61 4.26
N ALA A 36 10.13 -4.72 5.57
CA ALA A 36 10.37 -3.55 6.41
C ALA A 36 11.75 -2.92 6.11
N PRO A 37 11.88 -1.58 6.12
CA PRO A 37 13.14 -0.88 5.85
C PRO A 37 14.07 -0.89 7.08
N VAL A 38 14.36 -2.08 7.61
CA VAL A 38 15.32 -2.27 8.70
C VAL A 38 16.74 -2.38 8.17
N PRO A 39 17.78 -2.16 9.00
CA PRO A 39 19.16 -2.29 8.59
C PRO A 39 19.44 -3.61 7.85
N GLY A 40 20.08 -3.54 6.69
CA GLY A 40 20.36 -4.68 5.83
C GLY A 40 19.26 -5.04 4.81
N TYR A 41 18.03 -4.53 4.97
CA TYR A 41 16.88 -4.86 4.11
C TYR A 41 16.35 -3.67 3.28
N TRP A 42 17.04 -2.53 3.31
CA TRP A 42 16.65 -1.33 2.59
C TRP A 42 16.47 -1.55 1.08
N ARG A 43 17.36 -2.33 0.46
CA ARG A 43 17.30 -2.60 -0.98
C ARG A 43 16.09 -3.44 -1.34
N GLN A 44 15.77 -4.46 -0.54
CA GLN A 44 14.58 -5.31 -0.74
C GLN A 44 13.30 -4.51 -0.57
N TRP A 45 13.23 -3.68 0.48
CA TRP A 45 12.10 -2.77 0.69
C TRP A 45 11.88 -1.86 -0.52
N LYS A 46 12.95 -1.17 -0.95
CA LYS A 46 12.87 -0.29 -2.12
C LYS A 46 12.43 -1.05 -3.38
N ARG A 47 13.00 -2.22 -3.61
CA ARG A 47 12.65 -3.05 -4.76
C ARG A 47 11.19 -3.49 -4.74
N SER A 48 10.66 -3.92 -3.59
CA SER A 48 9.24 -4.27 -3.46
C SER A 48 8.32 -3.11 -3.87
N LEU A 49 8.69 -1.88 -3.51
CA LEU A 49 7.94 -0.68 -3.90
C LEU A 49 8.13 -0.35 -5.38
N ASP A 50 9.35 -0.48 -5.92
CA ASP A 50 9.63 -0.23 -7.33
C ASP A 50 8.83 -1.21 -8.23
N GLU A 51 8.68 -2.48 -7.83
CA GLU A 51 7.87 -3.48 -8.55
C GLU A 51 6.40 -3.08 -8.63
N LEU A 52 5.82 -2.53 -7.57
CA LEU A 52 4.47 -1.97 -7.62
C LEU A 52 4.37 -0.80 -8.61
N GLY A 53 5.42 0.03 -8.66
CA GLY A 53 5.50 1.13 -9.62
C GLY A 53 5.48 0.69 -11.08
N LEU A 54 6.03 -0.49 -11.41
CA LEU A 54 6.03 -1.04 -12.77
C LEU A 54 4.62 -1.39 -13.27
N MET A 55 3.67 -1.63 -12.36
CA MET A 55 2.29 -1.92 -12.75
C MET A 55 1.60 -0.75 -13.47
N ARG A 56 2.13 0.47 -13.36
CA ARG A 56 1.66 1.62 -14.15
C ARG A 56 1.77 1.44 -15.66
N GLU A 57 2.67 0.56 -16.10
CA GLU A 57 2.88 0.28 -17.53
C GLU A 57 1.76 -0.58 -18.11
N HIS A 58 1.00 -1.27 -17.26
CA HIS A 58 -0.13 -2.11 -17.66
C HIS A 58 -1.39 -1.25 -17.81
N THR A 59 -1.54 -0.61 -18.96
CA THR A 59 -2.62 0.38 -19.20
C THR A 59 -4.00 -0.24 -19.35
N ASP A 60 -4.09 -1.52 -19.66
CA ASP A 60 -5.35 -2.26 -19.88
C ASP A 60 -5.95 -2.78 -18.56
N THR A 61 -5.21 -2.67 -17.46
CA THR A 61 -5.62 -3.16 -16.15
C THR A 61 -5.67 -2.00 -15.18
N ARG A 62 -6.76 -1.89 -14.43
CA ARG A 62 -6.87 -0.98 -13.28
C ARG A 62 -6.51 -1.71 -12.01
N TYR A 63 -5.80 -1.02 -11.12
CA TYR A 63 -5.30 -1.60 -9.89
C TYR A 63 -5.83 -0.89 -8.65
N ILE A 64 -6.02 -1.67 -7.59
CA ILE A 64 -6.12 -1.20 -6.23
C ILE A 64 -5.06 -1.94 -5.41
N PHE A 65 -4.09 -1.21 -4.87
CA PHE A 65 -3.11 -1.74 -3.94
C PHE A 65 -3.54 -1.42 -2.52
N MET A 66 -3.56 -2.40 -1.63
CA MET A 66 -3.96 -2.19 -0.25
C MET A 66 -3.14 -3.05 0.71
N GLY A 67 -2.69 -2.45 1.80
CA GLY A 67 -1.94 -3.14 2.83
C GLY A 67 -0.78 -2.33 3.40
N ASP A 68 0.19 -3.05 3.97
CA ASP A 68 1.38 -2.50 4.58
C ASP A 68 2.50 -2.28 3.53
N PHE A 69 2.73 -1.02 3.23
CA PHE A 69 3.83 -0.59 2.33
C PHE A 69 5.14 -0.38 3.08
N ASN A 70 5.11 -0.48 4.43
CA ASN A 70 6.26 -0.11 5.26
C ASN A 70 6.86 1.24 4.87
N ALA A 71 6.04 2.13 4.34
CA ALA A 71 6.41 3.43 3.81
C ALA A 71 5.33 4.46 4.12
N THR A 72 5.72 5.67 4.46
CA THR A 72 4.81 6.80 4.57
C THR A 72 4.80 7.60 3.27
N THR A 73 3.89 8.56 3.15
CA THR A 73 3.83 9.50 2.03
C THR A 73 5.08 10.37 1.89
N ASP A 74 5.94 10.44 2.91
CA ASP A 74 7.20 11.18 2.86
C ASP A 74 8.33 10.40 2.19
N HIS A 75 8.18 9.09 2.06
CA HIS A 75 9.17 8.26 1.40
C HIS A 75 9.09 8.38 -0.13
N THR A 76 10.20 8.77 -0.74
CA THR A 76 10.29 8.89 -2.21
C THR A 76 9.89 7.63 -2.96
N PRO A 77 10.29 6.40 -2.56
CA PRO A 77 9.84 5.18 -3.24
C PRO A 77 8.32 5.02 -3.26
N PHE A 78 7.62 5.38 -2.17
CA PHE A 78 6.16 5.35 -2.14
C PHE A 78 5.54 6.39 -3.08
N ARG A 79 6.06 7.63 -3.07
CA ARG A 79 5.60 8.67 -4.02
C ARG A 79 5.83 8.27 -5.47
N ASN A 80 6.89 7.51 -5.74
CA ASN A 80 7.17 7.00 -7.08
C ASN A 80 6.13 5.96 -7.53
N ILE A 81 5.54 5.17 -6.62
CA ILE A 81 4.40 4.30 -6.98
C ILE A 81 3.24 5.14 -7.47
N LEU A 82 2.90 6.20 -6.75
CA LEU A 82 1.77 7.05 -7.10
C LEU A 82 1.97 7.68 -8.49
N GLY A 83 3.14 8.29 -8.70
CA GLY A 83 3.41 9.00 -9.95
C GLY A 83 2.30 9.99 -10.27
N ASN A 84 1.83 9.94 -11.50
CA ASN A 84 0.71 10.75 -12.01
C ASN A 84 -0.55 9.91 -12.32
N ARG A 85 -0.52 8.60 -12.05
CA ARG A 85 -1.63 7.68 -12.33
C ARG A 85 -2.40 7.27 -11.08
N PHE A 86 -1.67 6.98 -9.99
CA PHE A 86 -2.26 6.50 -8.76
C PHE A 86 -2.42 7.59 -7.72
N SER A 87 -3.36 7.40 -6.80
CA SER A 87 -3.57 8.28 -5.66
C SER A 87 -3.74 7.50 -4.37
N ASP A 88 -3.27 8.06 -3.26
CA ASP A 88 -3.57 7.55 -1.92
C ASP A 88 -5.01 7.91 -1.54
N ALA A 89 -5.79 6.91 -1.12
CA ALA A 89 -7.21 7.07 -0.83
C ALA A 89 -7.47 8.05 0.33
N ALA A 90 -6.62 8.06 1.35
CA ALA A 90 -6.76 8.98 2.47
C ALA A 90 -6.56 10.43 2.03
N ARG A 91 -5.56 10.66 1.19
CA ARG A 91 -5.30 11.99 0.62
C ARG A 91 -6.42 12.43 -0.32
N GLN A 92 -6.89 11.52 -1.16
CA GLN A 92 -7.96 11.79 -2.14
C GLN A 92 -9.29 12.14 -1.44
N SER A 93 -9.64 11.43 -0.36
CA SER A 93 -10.86 11.66 0.43
C SER A 93 -10.77 12.85 1.39
N GLY A 94 -9.61 13.50 1.50
CA GLY A 94 -9.39 14.59 2.45
C GLY A 94 -9.31 14.14 3.91
N HIS A 95 -9.13 12.84 4.18
CA HIS A 95 -9.04 12.30 5.54
C HIS A 95 -7.78 12.79 6.29
N GLY A 96 -6.71 13.16 5.57
CA GLY A 96 -5.46 13.60 6.15
C GLY A 96 -4.56 12.43 6.56
N PHE A 97 -3.91 12.54 7.72
CA PHE A 97 -3.00 11.51 8.20
C PHE A 97 -3.74 10.28 8.72
N THR A 98 -3.33 9.11 8.24
CA THR A 98 -3.82 7.80 8.67
C THR A 98 -2.73 7.09 9.45
N PHE A 99 -2.59 7.39 10.74
CA PHE A 99 -1.62 6.70 11.59
C PHE A 99 -2.14 5.30 11.93
N THR A 100 -1.44 4.28 11.45
CA THR A 100 -1.83 2.89 11.60
C THR A 100 -0.92 2.10 12.52
N TRP A 101 0.32 2.52 12.71
CA TRP A 101 1.31 1.79 13.47
C TRP A 101 2.07 2.69 14.49
N PRO A 102 2.50 2.18 15.65
CA PRO A 102 2.05 0.94 16.28
C PRO A 102 0.67 1.12 16.93
N SER A 103 -0.15 0.07 16.96
CA SER A 103 -1.51 0.13 17.49
C SER A 103 -1.70 -0.50 18.88
N ASN A 104 -0.73 -1.25 19.38
CA ASN A 104 -0.84 -2.03 20.62
C ASN A 104 0.22 -1.73 21.67
N LYS A 105 1.01 -0.66 21.50
CA LYS A 105 2.14 -0.32 22.39
C LYS A 105 1.82 0.87 23.30
N LEU A 106 0.91 0.69 24.25
CA LEU A 106 0.64 1.71 25.27
C LEU A 106 1.88 1.95 26.15
N PRO A 107 2.19 3.21 26.52
CA PRO A 107 1.42 4.44 26.24
C PRO A 107 1.75 5.11 24.90
N LEU A 108 2.47 4.44 24.01
CA LEU A 108 2.91 5.01 22.75
C LEU A 108 1.74 5.19 21.78
N PRO A 109 1.44 6.42 21.32
CA PRO A 109 0.41 6.62 20.32
C PRO A 109 0.84 6.09 18.95
N ARG A 110 -0.11 5.83 18.07
CA ARG A 110 0.17 5.60 16.65
C ARG A 110 0.81 6.85 16.05
N PHE A 111 1.89 6.69 15.33
CA PHE A 111 2.64 7.81 14.75
C PHE A 111 3.09 7.60 13.30
N ALA A 112 3.01 6.37 12.78
CA ALA A 112 3.40 6.05 11.43
C ALA A 112 2.19 5.61 10.60
N GLY A 113 2.00 6.25 9.45
CA GLY A 113 1.02 5.86 8.44
C GLY A 113 1.72 5.06 7.36
N ILE A 114 1.87 3.75 7.58
CA ILE A 114 2.59 2.83 6.70
C ILE A 114 1.68 1.89 5.93
N ASP A 115 0.41 1.84 6.31
CA ASP A 115 -0.64 1.14 5.58
C ASP A 115 -1.38 2.13 4.67
N HIS A 116 -1.62 1.72 3.43
CA HIS A 116 -2.26 2.56 2.43
C HIS A 116 -3.29 1.78 1.61
N ILE A 117 -4.24 2.51 1.05
CA ILE A 117 -5.10 2.08 -0.05
C ILE A 117 -4.77 3.01 -1.22
N VAL A 118 -4.14 2.44 -2.23
CA VAL A 118 -3.70 3.17 -3.43
C VAL A 118 -4.62 2.82 -4.58
N LEU A 119 -5.21 3.83 -5.17
CA LEU A 119 -6.25 3.73 -6.18
C LEU A 119 -5.72 4.16 -7.55
N ASP A 120 -6.05 3.40 -8.58
CA ASP A 120 -5.82 3.78 -9.97
C ASP A 120 -6.68 4.99 -10.38
N LYS A 121 -6.36 5.59 -11.51
CA LYS A 121 -7.19 6.63 -12.13
C LYS A 121 -8.64 6.14 -12.30
N ASP A 122 -9.57 7.05 -12.21
CA ASP A 122 -11.02 6.79 -12.34
C ASP A 122 -11.60 5.92 -11.20
N ILE A 123 -10.83 5.70 -10.12
CA ILE A 123 -11.30 5.12 -8.87
C ILE A 123 -11.22 6.17 -7.78
N ILE A 124 -12.35 6.44 -7.15
CA ILE A 124 -12.49 7.52 -6.16
C ILE A 124 -12.74 6.93 -4.79
N ALA A 125 -11.99 7.40 -3.79
CA ALA A 125 -12.28 7.13 -2.39
C ALA A 125 -13.39 8.06 -1.90
N GLY A 126 -14.42 7.48 -1.29
CA GLY A 126 -15.42 8.20 -0.53
C GLY A 126 -14.97 8.38 0.92
N GLN A 127 -15.61 7.66 1.84
CA GLN A 127 -15.24 7.72 3.25
C GLN A 127 -14.04 6.85 3.57
N MET A 128 -13.16 7.39 4.42
CA MET A 128 -12.05 6.64 5.02
C MET A 128 -12.24 6.54 6.53
N GLN A 129 -11.83 5.41 7.11
CA GLN A 129 -11.82 5.18 8.55
C GLN A 129 -10.56 4.43 8.95
N VAL A 130 -10.02 4.76 10.13
CA VAL A 130 -8.95 4.02 10.78
C VAL A 130 -9.53 3.33 12.01
N LYS A 131 -9.45 2.01 12.07
CA LYS A 131 -10.02 1.22 13.18
C LYS A 131 -8.95 0.37 13.87
N SER A 132 -8.94 0.39 15.18
CA SER A 132 -8.12 -0.54 15.96
C SER A 132 -8.61 -1.97 15.76
N VAL A 133 -7.67 -2.90 15.65
CA VAL A 133 -7.92 -4.34 15.53
C VAL A 133 -7.37 -5.02 16.78
N ALA A 134 -8.18 -5.84 17.43
CA ALA A 134 -7.75 -6.56 18.63
C ALA A 134 -6.55 -7.47 18.30
N SER A 135 -5.57 -7.45 19.18
CA SER A 135 -4.34 -8.25 19.08
C SER A 135 -3.45 -7.97 17.86
N SER A 136 -3.72 -6.89 17.11
CA SER A 136 -2.86 -6.42 16.03
C SER A 136 -2.03 -5.22 16.47
N ASP A 137 -0.80 -5.13 15.99
CA ASP A 137 0.03 -3.93 16.13
C ASP A 137 -0.19 -2.90 15.02
N HIS A 138 -1.06 -3.21 14.05
CA HIS A 138 -1.57 -2.28 13.06
C HIS A 138 -3.06 -1.98 13.29
N ALA A 139 -3.47 -0.78 12.95
CA ALA A 139 -4.88 -0.43 12.77
C ALA A 139 -5.30 -0.72 11.32
N ALA A 140 -6.55 -1.09 11.13
CA ALA A 140 -7.13 -1.31 9.82
C ALA A 140 -7.54 0.00 9.15
N LEU A 141 -7.31 0.12 7.87
CA LEU A 141 -7.90 1.14 6.99
C LEU A 141 -9.14 0.57 6.29
N LEU A 142 -10.22 1.33 6.33
CA LEU A 142 -11.45 1.02 5.60
C LEU A 142 -11.77 2.19 4.66
N ALA A 143 -12.07 1.88 3.42
CA ALA A 143 -12.49 2.88 2.44
C ALA A 143 -13.73 2.42 1.68
N THR A 144 -14.62 3.34 1.40
CA THR A 144 -15.63 3.17 0.35
C THR A 144 -15.05 3.70 -0.95
N ILE A 145 -15.15 2.94 -2.02
CA ILE A 145 -14.66 3.32 -3.33
C ILE A 145 -15.78 3.38 -4.36
N VAL A 146 -15.62 4.25 -5.33
CA VAL A 146 -16.49 4.36 -6.51
C VAL A 146 -15.62 4.23 -7.74
N VAL A 147 -16.00 3.36 -8.65
CA VAL A 147 -15.38 3.18 -9.97
C VAL A 147 -16.20 3.97 -11.00
N GLN A 148 -15.55 4.84 -11.74
CA GLN A 148 -16.15 5.66 -12.78
C GLN A 148 -15.95 5.08 -14.19
#